data_769b544e6b5da88a9a590bbd9bf93c65
#
_entry.id   769b544e6b5da88a9a590bbd9bf93c65
#
_cell.length_a   1.000
_cell.length_b   1.000
_cell.length_c   1.000
_cell.angle_alpha   90.00
_cell.angle_beta   90.00
_cell.angle_gamma   90.00
#
_symmetry.space_group_name_H-M   'P 1'
#
loop_
_entity.id
_entity.type
_entity.pdbx_description
1 polymer ?
#
loop_
_entity_poly.entity_id
_entity_poly.type
_entity_poly.pdbx_seq_one_letter_code
_entity_poly.pdbx_strand_id
1 'polypeptide(L)'
;MKLIDIVNKYPDKNWDWDGLNCNPSITFDDVLKYPDKPWDWWELSHNPSITFDNVLKYPDKDWDWDSLSRNPSITFEDVLAYPDKPWNWHELSWNQSIIFDHVLKHPDKPWYWTGLSKNSSITFDDVLSHPNLLWNWYYLSRNPNITIDHVLEYPDKPWDWNGLSCNPNIRFEHVFAYPDKPWDWYGLSRNPSITFDDVLKYPDKPWDWYELSRNPNITFDHVLEYPDKPWDFYGLSENPNITFDHVLKHPDKPWDWEVLSGNPNIRFEHVLEHLNKPWDWNELSCNQNITFDHVLAYPDKPWDWEVLSRKVIKFPQQRIEYLDLLSKINPKSSIRKQL
;
A
#
# COMPACT_ATOMS: atom_id res chain seq x y z
N MET A 1 17.88 -5.40 -15.38
CA MET A 1 18.96 -4.80 -14.54
C MET A 1 18.45 -4.78 -13.11
N LYS A 2 19.17 -5.32 -12.14
CA LYS A 2 18.77 -5.29 -10.73
C LYS A 2 18.86 -3.87 -10.15
N LEU A 3 18.12 -3.58 -9.06
CA LEU A 3 18.21 -2.27 -8.39
C LEU A 3 19.65 -1.96 -7.97
N ILE A 4 20.36 -2.92 -7.37
CA ILE A 4 21.73 -2.74 -6.95
C ILE A 4 22.69 -2.40 -8.13
N ASP A 5 22.43 -2.89 -9.33
CA ASP A 5 23.23 -2.53 -10.51
C ASP A 5 23.03 -1.06 -10.89
N ILE A 6 21.80 -0.52 -10.68
CA ILE A 6 21.48 0.90 -10.89
C ILE A 6 22.17 1.76 -9.83
N VAL A 7 22.09 1.36 -8.57
CA VAL A 7 22.79 2.03 -7.45
C VAL A 7 24.29 2.13 -7.74
N ASN A 8 24.91 1.04 -8.21
CA ASN A 8 26.34 1.03 -8.54
C ASN A 8 26.67 1.85 -9.79
N LYS A 9 25.76 1.97 -10.75
CA LYS A 9 25.95 2.77 -11.97
C LYS A 9 25.86 4.27 -11.69
N TYR A 10 25.07 4.67 -10.67
CA TYR A 10 24.84 6.06 -10.29
C TYR A 10 25.16 6.30 -8.80
N PRO A 11 26.44 6.08 -8.39
CA PRO A 11 26.83 6.14 -6.97
C PRO A 11 26.75 7.54 -6.36
N ASP A 12 26.79 8.58 -7.21
CA ASP A 12 26.75 9.98 -6.76
C ASP A 12 25.31 10.51 -6.55
N LYS A 13 24.31 9.66 -6.76
CA LYS A 13 22.91 10.02 -6.49
C LYS A 13 22.60 9.86 -5.02
N ASN A 14 21.65 10.65 -4.55
CA ASN A 14 21.24 10.68 -3.14
C ASN A 14 20.33 9.46 -2.82
N TRP A 15 20.93 8.27 -2.77
CA TRP A 15 20.23 7.05 -2.41
C TRP A 15 19.92 7.00 -0.91
N ASP A 16 18.67 6.69 -0.58
CA ASP A 16 18.26 6.35 0.78
C ASP A 16 18.63 4.89 1.08
N TRP A 17 19.68 4.69 1.88
CA TRP A 17 20.16 3.34 2.21
C TRP A 17 19.21 2.61 3.15
N ASP A 18 18.48 3.30 4.04
CA ASP A 18 17.44 2.69 4.88
C ASP A 18 16.33 2.12 3.98
N GLY A 19 15.88 2.93 3.01
CA GLY A 19 14.91 2.49 2.00
C GLY A 19 15.42 1.34 1.12
N LEU A 20 16.71 1.35 0.71
CA LEU A 20 17.30 0.26 -0.06
C LEU A 20 17.39 -1.04 0.74
N ASN A 21 17.79 -0.97 2.01
CA ASN A 21 17.87 -2.14 2.88
C ASN A 21 16.51 -2.85 3.02
N CYS A 22 15.40 -2.10 3.16
CA CYS A 22 14.05 -2.65 3.24
C CYS A 22 13.45 -3.06 1.89
N ASN A 23 14.07 -2.68 0.76
CA ASN A 23 13.49 -2.87 -0.57
C ASN A 23 13.56 -4.35 -1.01
N PRO A 24 12.43 -5.01 -1.33
CA PRO A 24 12.42 -6.42 -1.76
C PRO A 24 13.15 -6.69 -3.08
N SER A 25 13.49 -5.63 -3.85
CA SER A 25 14.32 -5.76 -5.06
C SER A 25 15.82 -5.86 -4.75
N ILE A 26 16.22 -5.62 -3.51
CA ILE A 26 17.55 -5.93 -2.96
C ILE A 26 17.47 -7.31 -2.32
N THR A 27 18.16 -8.27 -2.90
CA THR A 27 18.18 -9.65 -2.41
C THR A 27 19.37 -9.89 -1.48
N PHE A 28 19.32 -10.95 -0.68
CA PHE A 28 20.43 -11.33 0.19
C PHE A 28 21.72 -11.62 -0.60
N ASP A 29 21.61 -12.18 -1.81
CA ASP A 29 22.75 -12.39 -2.71
C ASP A 29 23.40 -11.04 -3.12
N ASP A 30 22.61 -9.98 -3.27
CA ASP A 30 23.13 -8.64 -3.57
C ASP A 30 23.90 -8.08 -2.37
N VAL A 31 23.42 -8.30 -1.15
CA VAL A 31 24.13 -7.92 0.10
C VAL A 31 25.47 -8.63 0.19
N LEU A 32 25.52 -9.94 -0.08
CA LEU A 32 26.76 -10.73 -0.05
C LEU A 32 27.74 -10.34 -1.16
N LYS A 33 27.23 -10.00 -2.35
CA LYS A 33 28.05 -9.61 -3.50
C LYS A 33 28.72 -8.26 -3.33
N TYR A 34 28.12 -7.35 -2.56
CA TYR A 34 28.59 -5.98 -2.37
C TYR A 34 28.76 -5.66 -0.88
N PRO A 35 29.68 -6.34 -0.17
CA PRO A 35 29.83 -6.22 1.28
C PRO A 35 30.31 -4.85 1.75
N ASP A 36 30.91 -4.04 0.87
CA ASP A 36 31.40 -2.69 1.16
C ASP A 36 30.30 -1.61 1.16
N LYS A 37 29.07 -1.99 0.85
CA LYS A 37 27.94 -1.06 0.91
C LYS A 37 27.47 -0.89 2.36
N PRO A 38 26.84 0.25 2.69
CA PRO A 38 26.40 0.54 4.06
C PRO A 38 25.12 -0.22 4.41
N TRP A 39 25.24 -1.57 4.44
CA TRP A 39 24.13 -2.43 4.83
C TRP A 39 23.84 -2.30 6.32
N ASP A 40 22.59 -2.02 6.66
CA ASP A 40 22.08 -2.02 8.02
C ASP A 40 21.29 -3.31 8.29
N TRP A 41 21.74 -4.12 9.25
CA TRP A 41 21.14 -5.42 9.55
C TRP A 41 19.79 -5.30 10.22
N TRP A 42 19.51 -4.20 10.92
CA TRP A 42 18.21 -3.89 11.48
C TRP A 42 17.20 -3.66 10.35
N GLU A 43 17.53 -2.80 9.38
CA GLU A 43 16.68 -2.54 8.21
C GLU A 43 16.56 -3.77 7.29
N LEU A 44 17.65 -4.52 7.08
CA LEU A 44 17.63 -5.78 6.32
C LEU A 44 16.70 -6.82 6.96
N SER A 45 16.55 -6.84 8.28
CA SER A 45 15.64 -7.75 8.98
C SER A 45 14.17 -7.49 8.64
N HIS A 46 13.81 -6.28 8.19
CA HIS A 46 12.49 -5.95 7.66
C HIS A 46 12.28 -6.37 6.19
N ASN A 47 13.38 -6.61 5.45
CA ASN A 47 13.31 -6.86 4.02
C ASN A 47 12.65 -8.23 3.73
N PRO A 48 11.53 -8.28 2.98
CA PRO A 48 10.84 -9.54 2.70
C PRO A 48 11.60 -10.50 1.79
N SER A 49 12.72 -10.08 1.18
CA SER A 49 13.62 -10.99 0.45
C SER A 49 14.56 -11.78 1.38
N ILE A 50 14.66 -11.39 2.66
CA ILE A 50 15.45 -12.09 3.67
C ILE A 50 14.60 -13.22 4.24
N THR A 51 15.07 -14.45 4.05
CA THR A 51 14.44 -15.67 4.56
C THR A 51 15.10 -16.13 5.85
N PHE A 52 14.43 -17.01 6.61
CA PHE A 52 15.02 -17.56 7.83
C PHE A 52 16.28 -18.39 7.55
N ASP A 53 16.38 -19.06 6.40
CA ASP A 53 17.59 -19.75 5.97
C ASP A 53 18.80 -18.80 5.85
N ASN A 54 18.58 -17.55 5.41
CA ASN A 54 19.63 -16.55 5.38
C ASN A 54 20.12 -16.21 6.80
N VAL A 55 19.19 -16.06 7.74
CA VAL A 55 19.52 -15.79 9.16
C VAL A 55 20.31 -16.92 9.77
N LEU A 56 19.90 -18.18 9.54
CA LEU A 56 20.60 -19.37 10.04
C LEU A 56 22.00 -19.52 9.46
N LYS A 57 22.18 -19.21 8.17
CA LYS A 57 23.46 -19.35 7.49
C LYS A 57 24.46 -18.28 7.92
N TYR A 58 24.00 -17.12 8.39
CA TYR A 58 24.83 -16.00 8.81
C TYR A 58 24.45 -15.51 10.22
N PRO A 59 24.61 -16.38 11.25
CA PRO A 59 24.14 -16.12 12.62
C PRO A 59 24.96 -15.03 13.33
N ASP A 60 26.15 -14.69 12.81
CA ASP A 60 27.06 -13.68 13.39
C ASP A 60 26.68 -12.25 12.98
N LYS A 61 25.62 -12.09 12.19
CA LYS A 61 25.12 -10.76 11.79
C LYS A 61 24.18 -10.20 12.86
N ASP A 62 24.18 -8.87 12.96
CA ASP A 62 23.36 -8.15 13.94
C ASP A 62 21.88 -8.09 13.54
N TRP A 63 21.26 -9.27 13.36
CA TRP A 63 19.84 -9.39 13.03
C TRP A 63 18.94 -8.81 14.12
N ASP A 64 17.97 -7.99 13.73
CA ASP A 64 16.92 -7.52 14.62
C ASP A 64 15.77 -8.52 14.70
N TRP A 65 15.60 -9.12 15.87
CA TRP A 65 14.59 -10.16 16.07
C TRP A 65 13.17 -9.63 16.16
N ASP A 66 12.97 -8.35 16.50
CA ASP A 66 11.65 -7.71 16.46
C ASP A 66 11.19 -7.60 14.99
N SER A 67 12.05 -7.10 14.12
CA SER A 67 11.81 -6.98 12.69
C SER A 67 11.65 -8.34 12.01
N LEU A 68 12.51 -9.33 12.33
CA LEU A 68 12.39 -10.71 11.83
C LEU A 68 11.06 -11.33 12.26
N SER A 69 10.62 -11.15 13.49
CA SER A 69 9.34 -11.68 13.97
C SER A 69 8.15 -11.15 13.16
N ARG A 70 8.22 -9.92 12.65
CA ARG A 70 7.19 -9.31 11.81
C ARG A 70 7.37 -9.57 10.32
N ASN A 71 8.56 -10.00 9.90
CA ASN A 71 8.89 -10.21 8.50
C ASN A 71 7.99 -11.30 7.87
N PRO A 72 7.29 -11.02 6.75
CA PRO A 72 6.35 -11.97 6.13
C PRO A 72 7.03 -13.23 5.56
N SER A 73 8.35 -13.21 5.36
CA SER A 73 9.13 -14.38 4.92
C SER A 73 9.51 -15.34 6.07
N ILE A 74 9.21 -14.95 7.31
CA ILE A 74 9.38 -15.79 8.50
C ILE A 74 8.03 -16.47 8.78
N THR A 75 8.03 -17.78 8.82
CA THR A 75 6.83 -18.59 9.05
C THR A 75 6.73 -19.02 10.51
N PHE A 76 5.54 -19.48 10.92
CA PHE A 76 5.38 -20.03 12.28
C PHE A 76 6.14 -21.35 12.46
N GLU A 77 6.33 -22.10 11.39
CA GLU A 77 7.16 -23.32 11.39
C GLU A 77 8.62 -23.00 11.73
N ASP A 78 9.15 -21.86 11.25
CA ASP A 78 10.50 -21.39 11.60
C ASP A 78 10.60 -21.09 13.11
N VAL A 79 9.56 -20.44 13.66
CA VAL A 79 9.48 -20.12 15.10
C VAL A 79 9.46 -21.39 15.95
N LEU A 80 8.69 -22.42 15.53
CA LEU A 80 8.59 -23.69 16.23
C LEU A 80 9.86 -24.54 16.12
N ALA A 81 10.52 -24.51 14.96
CA ALA A 81 11.77 -25.25 14.73
C ALA A 81 12.94 -24.68 15.55
N TYR A 82 12.89 -23.39 15.88
CA TYR A 82 13.96 -22.69 16.59
C TYR A 82 13.42 -21.88 17.78
N PRO A 83 12.82 -22.53 18.80
CA PRO A 83 12.14 -21.87 19.91
C PRO A 83 13.09 -21.12 20.86
N ASP A 84 14.39 -21.44 20.80
CA ASP A 84 15.43 -20.77 21.63
C ASP A 84 15.87 -19.43 21.07
N LYS A 85 15.40 -19.05 19.88
CA LYS A 85 15.65 -17.71 19.31
C LYS A 85 14.81 -16.66 20.02
N PRO A 86 15.30 -15.43 20.13
CA PRO A 86 14.61 -14.37 20.89
C PRO A 86 13.43 -13.76 20.11
N TRP A 87 12.46 -14.60 19.74
CA TRP A 87 11.26 -14.19 19.03
C TRP A 87 10.44 -13.17 19.82
N ASN A 88 10.04 -12.09 19.18
CA ASN A 88 9.11 -11.11 19.75
C ASN A 88 7.66 -11.53 19.44
N TRP A 89 6.94 -12.03 20.45
CA TRP A 89 5.56 -12.51 20.31
C TRP A 89 4.55 -11.39 20.04
N HIS A 90 4.85 -10.15 20.46
CA HIS A 90 4.07 -8.98 20.08
C HIS A 90 4.14 -8.78 18.56
N GLU A 91 5.34 -8.80 17.96
CA GLU A 91 5.54 -8.62 16.52
C GLU A 91 5.06 -9.84 15.71
N LEU A 92 5.24 -11.07 16.22
CA LEU A 92 4.65 -12.27 15.62
C LEU A 92 3.13 -12.18 15.51
N SER A 93 2.44 -11.57 16.48
CA SER A 93 0.97 -11.40 16.43
C SER A 93 0.49 -10.53 15.26
N TRP A 94 1.36 -9.70 14.67
CA TRP A 94 1.10 -8.94 13.45
C TRP A 94 1.50 -9.68 12.18
N ASN A 95 2.27 -10.76 12.30
CA ASN A 95 2.76 -11.52 11.14
C ASN A 95 1.62 -12.29 10.49
N GLN A 96 1.44 -12.13 9.18
CA GLN A 96 0.35 -12.75 8.42
C GLN A 96 0.47 -14.29 8.30
N SER A 97 1.66 -14.87 8.57
CA SER A 97 1.85 -16.33 8.63
C SER A 97 1.18 -16.95 9.88
N ILE A 98 0.85 -16.14 10.89
CA ILE A 98 0.18 -16.60 12.10
C ILE A 98 -1.32 -16.76 11.82
N ILE A 99 -1.82 -17.97 12.01
CA ILE A 99 -3.26 -18.29 11.96
C ILE A 99 -3.76 -18.62 13.38
N PHE A 100 -5.09 -18.58 13.58
CA PHE A 100 -5.66 -18.77 14.91
C PHE A 100 -5.36 -20.15 15.53
N ASP A 101 -5.27 -21.20 14.71
CA ASP A 101 -4.88 -22.54 15.15
C ASP A 101 -3.48 -22.58 15.83
N HIS A 102 -2.55 -21.73 15.35
CA HIS A 102 -1.23 -21.56 16.00
C HIS A 102 -1.37 -20.98 17.41
N VAL A 103 -2.26 -19.99 17.58
CA VAL A 103 -2.53 -19.34 18.87
C VAL A 103 -3.13 -20.35 19.87
N LEU A 104 -4.10 -21.15 19.41
CA LEU A 104 -4.76 -22.17 20.23
C LEU A 104 -3.83 -23.29 20.66
N LYS A 105 -2.90 -23.71 19.81
CA LYS A 105 -1.90 -24.76 20.13
C LYS A 105 -0.82 -24.25 21.08
N HIS A 106 -0.62 -22.94 21.17
CA HIS A 106 0.43 -22.32 21.98
C HIS A 106 -0.13 -21.20 22.89
N PRO A 107 -1.12 -21.49 23.76
CA PRO A 107 -1.81 -20.50 24.59
C PRO A 107 -0.92 -19.92 25.70
N ASP A 108 0.21 -20.57 26.00
CA ASP A 108 1.22 -20.14 26.97
C ASP A 108 2.09 -18.97 26.46
N LYS A 109 2.01 -18.66 25.16
CA LYS A 109 2.79 -17.58 24.57
C LYS A 109 2.14 -16.22 24.79
N PRO A 110 2.94 -15.15 24.97
CA PRO A 110 2.43 -13.81 25.24
C PRO A 110 1.92 -13.13 23.98
N TRP A 111 0.85 -13.67 23.39
CA TRP A 111 0.21 -13.12 22.20
C TRP A 111 -0.35 -11.71 22.42
N TYR A 112 -0.17 -10.84 21.42
CA TYR A 112 -0.73 -9.50 21.43
C TYR A 112 -2.08 -9.45 20.71
N TRP A 113 -3.16 -9.43 21.49
CA TRP A 113 -4.52 -9.57 20.98
C TRP A 113 -4.96 -8.45 20.05
N THR A 114 -4.40 -7.26 20.17
CA THR A 114 -4.63 -6.18 19.19
C THR A 114 -4.11 -6.56 17.80
N GLY A 115 -2.91 -7.13 17.71
CA GLY A 115 -2.32 -7.61 16.46
C GLY A 115 -3.15 -8.74 15.86
N LEU A 116 -3.50 -9.76 16.67
CA LEU A 116 -4.35 -10.87 16.24
C LEU A 116 -5.73 -10.41 15.76
N SER A 117 -6.38 -9.48 16.46
CA SER A 117 -7.71 -8.96 16.06
C SER A 117 -7.70 -8.27 14.69
N LYS A 118 -6.58 -7.70 14.25
CA LYS A 118 -6.39 -7.12 12.92
C LYS A 118 -6.04 -8.15 11.87
N ASN A 119 -5.51 -9.31 12.29
CA ASN A 119 -5.04 -10.33 11.35
C ASN A 119 -6.21 -10.91 10.55
N SER A 120 -6.12 -10.87 9.21
CA SER A 120 -7.17 -11.34 8.29
C SER A 120 -7.38 -12.86 8.31
N SER A 121 -6.51 -13.63 8.97
CA SER A 121 -6.74 -15.07 9.20
C SER A 121 -7.78 -15.34 10.31
N ILE A 122 -8.07 -14.35 11.16
CA ILE A 122 -9.06 -14.48 12.25
C ILE A 122 -10.47 -14.31 11.68
N THR A 123 -11.31 -15.31 11.94
CA THR A 123 -12.72 -15.31 11.55
C THR A 123 -13.61 -14.92 12.73
N PHE A 124 -14.89 -14.59 12.45
CA PHE A 124 -15.82 -14.32 13.55
C PHE A 124 -16.17 -15.57 14.35
N ASP A 125 -16.16 -16.75 13.72
CA ASP A 125 -16.36 -18.02 14.42
C ASP A 125 -15.25 -18.30 15.44
N ASP A 126 -14.01 -17.89 15.16
CA ASP A 126 -12.90 -17.96 16.12
C ASP A 126 -13.19 -17.08 17.35
N VAL A 127 -13.73 -15.87 17.13
CA VAL A 127 -14.10 -14.94 18.19
C VAL A 127 -15.23 -15.49 19.05
N LEU A 128 -16.28 -16.07 18.44
CA LEU A 128 -17.43 -16.66 19.11
C LEU A 128 -17.07 -17.90 19.92
N SER A 129 -16.22 -18.74 19.35
CA SER A 129 -15.77 -19.99 20.02
C SER A 129 -14.85 -19.70 21.22
N HIS A 130 -14.25 -18.52 21.28
CA HIS A 130 -13.30 -18.11 22.32
C HIS A 130 -13.61 -16.70 22.88
N PRO A 131 -14.82 -16.47 23.41
CA PRO A 131 -15.30 -15.14 23.81
C PRO A 131 -14.55 -14.52 24.99
N ASN A 132 -13.82 -15.32 25.76
CA ASN A 132 -13.06 -14.89 26.93
C ASN A 132 -11.65 -14.37 26.59
N LEU A 133 -11.25 -14.45 25.33
CA LEU A 133 -9.96 -13.92 24.89
C LEU A 133 -10.02 -12.39 24.76
N LEU A 134 -8.85 -11.74 24.82
CA LEU A 134 -8.73 -10.29 24.89
C LEU A 134 -8.89 -9.61 23.51
N TRP A 135 -9.94 -9.94 22.78
CA TRP A 135 -10.23 -9.38 21.48
C TRP A 135 -10.33 -7.86 21.49
N ASN A 136 -9.67 -7.22 20.52
CA ASN A 136 -9.78 -5.78 20.32
C ASN A 136 -10.89 -5.48 19.29
N TRP A 137 -12.04 -5.02 19.77
CA TRP A 137 -13.24 -4.79 18.96
C TRP A 137 -13.11 -3.64 17.97
N TYR A 138 -12.24 -2.67 18.23
CA TYR A 138 -11.91 -1.63 17.25
C TYR A 138 -11.30 -2.22 15.97
N TYR A 139 -10.35 -3.16 16.12
CA TYR A 139 -9.74 -3.84 14.97
C TYR A 139 -10.63 -4.94 14.39
N LEU A 140 -11.36 -5.69 15.22
CA LEU A 140 -12.35 -6.66 14.73
C LEU A 140 -13.40 -6.00 13.85
N SER A 141 -13.93 -4.84 14.23
CA SER A 141 -14.93 -4.12 13.43
C SER A 141 -14.43 -3.72 12.04
N ARG A 142 -13.12 -3.58 11.87
CA ARG A 142 -12.46 -3.32 10.58
C ARG A 142 -12.01 -4.59 9.85
N ASN A 143 -12.06 -5.74 10.51
CA ASN A 143 -11.59 -7.00 9.92
C ASN A 143 -12.51 -7.39 8.75
N PRO A 144 -11.96 -7.73 7.55
CA PRO A 144 -12.76 -8.09 6.38
C PRO A 144 -13.59 -9.37 6.54
N ASN A 145 -13.36 -10.17 7.59
CA ASN A 145 -14.19 -11.34 7.89
C ASN A 145 -15.44 -10.99 8.73
N ILE A 146 -15.59 -9.73 9.16
CA ILE A 146 -16.78 -9.27 9.87
C ILE A 146 -17.81 -8.74 8.86
N THR A 147 -19.05 -9.22 8.98
CA THR A 147 -20.19 -8.83 8.17
C THR A 147 -21.26 -8.15 9.03
N ILE A 148 -22.24 -7.50 8.38
CA ILE A 148 -23.38 -6.91 9.09
C ILE A 148 -24.20 -7.97 9.84
N ASP A 149 -24.33 -9.18 9.27
CA ASP A 149 -25.09 -10.26 9.91
C ASP A 149 -24.49 -10.62 11.27
N HIS A 150 -23.16 -10.66 11.39
CA HIS A 150 -22.48 -10.86 12.67
C HIS A 150 -22.82 -9.75 13.68
N VAL A 151 -22.87 -8.49 13.22
CA VAL A 151 -23.18 -7.34 14.07
C VAL A 151 -24.64 -7.39 14.59
N LEU A 152 -25.55 -7.82 13.74
CA LEU A 152 -26.98 -7.90 14.04
C LEU A 152 -27.33 -9.11 14.91
N GLU A 153 -26.68 -10.23 14.69
CA GLU A 153 -26.87 -11.45 15.48
C GLU A 153 -26.30 -11.29 16.90
N TYR A 154 -25.23 -10.49 17.04
CA TYR A 154 -24.54 -10.26 18.31
C TYR A 154 -24.45 -8.76 18.67
N PRO A 155 -25.60 -8.08 18.85
CA PRO A 155 -25.69 -6.62 19.05
C PRO A 155 -25.08 -6.15 20.38
N ASP A 156 -24.97 -7.05 21.37
CA ASP A 156 -24.40 -6.76 22.69
C ASP A 156 -22.87 -6.73 22.69
N LYS A 157 -22.23 -7.08 21.58
CA LYS A 157 -20.77 -6.95 21.47
C LYS A 157 -20.38 -5.48 21.32
N PRO A 158 -19.21 -5.09 21.85
CA PRO A 158 -18.78 -3.68 21.83
C PRO A 158 -18.22 -3.28 20.46
N TRP A 159 -19.06 -3.36 19.42
CA TRP A 159 -18.70 -2.97 18.05
C TRP A 159 -18.26 -1.51 17.97
N ASP A 160 -17.16 -1.27 17.24
CA ASP A 160 -16.72 0.07 16.89
C ASP A 160 -17.40 0.52 15.58
N TRP A 161 -18.35 1.44 15.68
CA TRP A 161 -19.14 1.88 14.52
C TRP A 161 -18.32 2.71 13.51
N ASN A 162 -17.27 3.39 13.96
CA ASN A 162 -16.32 4.01 13.05
C ASN A 162 -15.59 2.94 12.22
N GLY A 163 -15.12 1.87 12.87
CA GLY A 163 -14.52 0.73 12.21
C GLY A 163 -15.47 0.05 11.22
N LEU A 164 -16.72 -0.21 11.63
CA LEU A 164 -17.74 -0.80 10.76
C LEU A 164 -18.04 0.09 9.54
N SER A 165 -18.12 1.41 9.72
CA SER A 165 -18.36 2.33 8.60
C SER A 165 -17.28 2.28 7.52
N CYS A 166 -16.04 1.95 7.90
CA CYS A 166 -14.92 1.75 6.98
C CYS A 166 -14.83 0.31 6.44
N ASN A 167 -15.61 -0.65 6.99
CA ASN A 167 -15.50 -2.06 6.62
C ASN A 167 -16.12 -2.29 5.21
N PRO A 168 -15.40 -2.92 4.25
CA PRO A 168 -15.88 -3.12 2.88
C PRO A 168 -17.12 -4.02 2.76
N ASN A 169 -17.44 -4.80 3.80
CA ASN A 169 -18.68 -5.62 3.85
C ASN A 169 -19.90 -4.83 4.29
N ILE A 170 -19.73 -3.58 4.74
CA ILE A 170 -20.84 -2.69 5.07
C ILE A 170 -21.23 -1.90 3.82
N ARG A 171 -22.46 -2.14 3.33
CA ARG A 171 -23.05 -1.45 2.18
C ARG A 171 -24.07 -0.43 2.64
N PHE A 172 -24.43 0.50 1.76
CA PHE A 172 -25.37 1.55 2.12
C PHE A 172 -26.77 1.01 2.49
N GLU A 173 -27.20 -0.09 1.89
CA GLU A 173 -28.44 -0.77 2.27
C GLU A 173 -28.50 -1.15 3.76
N HIS A 174 -27.36 -1.53 4.36
CA HIS A 174 -27.26 -1.81 5.79
C HIS A 174 -27.38 -0.53 6.63
N VAL A 175 -26.76 0.56 6.18
CA VAL A 175 -26.86 1.88 6.83
C VAL A 175 -28.30 2.37 6.83
N PHE A 176 -29.01 2.19 5.71
CA PHE A 176 -30.40 2.58 5.55
C PHE A 176 -31.36 1.70 6.39
N ALA A 177 -31.10 0.39 6.44
CA ALA A 177 -31.93 -0.54 7.23
C ALA A 177 -31.79 -0.28 8.74
N TYR A 178 -30.66 0.28 9.20
CA TYR A 178 -30.37 0.52 10.61
C TYR A 178 -29.92 1.97 10.85
N PRO A 179 -30.80 2.98 10.58
CA PRO A 179 -30.44 4.40 10.61
C PRO A 179 -30.16 4.93 12.01
N ASP A 180 -30.62 4.25 13.06
CA ASP A 180 -30.43 4.63 14.47
C ASP A 180 -29.04 4.24 15.00
N LYS A 181 -28.25 3.51 14.19
CA LYS A 181 -26.87 3.17 14.58
C LYS A 181 -25.94 4.37 14.38
N PRO A 182 -24.91 4.52 15.21
CA PRO A 182 -24.02 5.67 15.16
C PRO A 182 -22.97 5.52 14.05
N TRP A 183 -23.44 5.48 12.80
CA TRP A 183 -22.58 5.41 11.61
C TRP A 183 -21.67 6.62 11.52
N ASP A 184 -20.39 6.39 11.18
CA ASP A 184 -19.43 7.43 10.89
C ASP A 184 -19.50 7.80 9.38
N TRP A 185 -20.02 8.99 9.09
CA TRP A 185 -20.20 9.46 7.70
C TRP A 185 -18.90 9.75 6.97
N TYR A 186 -17.83 10.10 7.70
CA TYR A 186 -16.48 10.20 7.13
C TYR A 186 -16.03 8.80 6.65
N GLY A 187 -16.13 7.79 7.48
CA GLY A 187 -15.82 6.40 7.13
C GLY A 187 -16.67 5.87 5.98
N LEU A 188 -17.99 6.14 5.99
CA LEU A 188 -18.90 5.75 4.90
C LEU A 188 -18.53 6.42 3.58
N SER A 189 -18.22 7.71 3.57
CA SER A 189 -17.82 8.44 2.35
C SER A 189 -16.58 7.83 1.68
N ARG A 190 -15.68 7.28 2.48
CA ARG A 190 -14.47 6.58 2.03
C ARG A 190 -14.70 5.12 1.67
N ASN A 191 -15.80 4.52 2.14
CA ASN A 191 -16.05 3.09 1.99
C ASN A 191 -16.23 2.72 0.50
N PRO A 192 -15.45 1.76 -0.06
CA PRO A 192 -15.54 1.38 -1.47
C PRO A 192 -16.84 0.66 -1.86
N SER A 193 -17.70 0.34 -0.89
CA SER A 193 -19.03 -0.23 -1.14
C SER A 193 -20.12 0.83 -1.32
N ILE A 194 -19.81 2.11 -1.05
CA ILE A 194 -20.74 3.23 -1.23
C ILE A 194 -20.66 3.74 -2.66
N THR A 195 -21.80 3.85 -3.33
CA THR A 195 -21.92 4.31 -4.71
C THR A 195 -22.40 5.76 -4.77
N PHE A 196 -22.22 6.42 -5.92
CA PHE A 196 -22.75 7.79 -6.09
C PHE A 196 -24.28 7.82 -6.10
N ASP A 197 -24.94 6.75 -6.55
CA ASP A 197 -26.40 6.62 -6.47
C ASP A 197 -26.91 6.65 -5.03
N ASP A 198 -26.14 6.06 -4.08
CA ASP A 198 -26.45 6.14 -2.65
C ASP A 198 -26.39 7.58 -2.15
N VAL A 199 -25.39 8.34 -2.59
CA VAL A 199 -25.22 9.76 -2.24
C VAL A 199 -26.38 10.60 -2.80
N LEU A 200 -26.77 10.37 -4.05
CA LEU A 200 -27.89 11.08 -4.69
C LEU A 200 -29.23 10.75 -4.05
N LYS A 201 -29.44 9.50 -3.66
CA LYS A 201 -30.67 9.05 -3.02
C LYS A 201 -30.87 9.63 -1.61
N TYR A 202 -29.77 9.96 -0.92
CA TYR A 202 -29.77 10.45 0.44
C TYR A 202 -28.91 11.72 0.58
N PRO A 203 -29.27 12.82 -0.12
CA PRO A 203 -28.46 14.02 -0.21
C PRO A 203 -28.34 14.81 1.11
N ASP A 204 -29.31 14.58 2.04
CA ASP A 204 -29.35 15.26 3.35
C ASP A 204 -28.42 14.62 4.39
N LYS A 205 -27.74 13.54 4.04
CA LYS A 205 -26.77 12.94 4.94
C LYS A 205 -25.47 13.73 4.95
N PRO A 206 -24.73 13.72 6.09
CA PRO A 206 -23.51 14.52 6.23
C PRO A 206 -22.31 13.84 5.55
N TRP A 207 -22.40 13.66 4.22
CA TRP A 207 -21.35 13.13 3.40
C TRP A 207 -20.09 14.02 3.46
N ASP A 208 -18.93 13.38 3.60
CA ASP A 208 -17.65 14.04 3.43
C ASP A 208 -17.28 14.10 1.95
N TRP A 209 -17.30 15.29 1.34
CA TRP A 209 -17.08 15.45 -0.10
C TRP A 209 -15.60 15.32 -0.50
N TYR A 210 -14.67 15.55 0.41
CA TYR A 210 -13.26 15.24 0.17
C TYR A 210 -13.08 13.72 -0.01
N GLU A 211 -13.59 12.92 0.93
CA GLU A 211 -13.49 11.45 0.86
C GLU A 211 -14.35 10.87 -0.30
N LEU A 212 -15.52 11.45 -0.57
CA LEU A 212 -16.30 11.06 -1.75
C LEU A 212 -15.53 11.32 -3.05
N SER A 213 -14.89 12.47 -3.18
CA SER A 213 -14.12 12.82 -4.39
C SER A 213 -12.98 11.84 -4.66
N ARG A 214 -12.41 11.22 -3.62
CA ARG A 214 -11.39 10.15 -3.70
C ARG A 214 -11.97 8.76 -3.90
N ASN A 215 -13.27 8.57 -3.61
CA ASN A 215 -13.88 7.24 -3.63
C ASN A 215 -13.83 6.61 -5.04
N PRO A 216 -13.40 5.34 -5.19
CA PRO A 216 -13.26 4.68 -6.49
C PRO A 216 -14.58 4.46 -7.23
N ASN A 217 -15.74 4.66 -6.59
CA ASN A 217 -17.05 4.61 -7.25
C ASN A 217 -17.48 5.97 -7.83
N ILE A 218 -16.72 7.04 -7.57
CA ILE A 218 -16.95 8.35 -8.18
C ILE A 218 -16.18 8.43 -9.50
N THR A 219 -16.88 8.76 -10.57
CA THR A 219 -16.33 8.96 -11.91
C THR A 219 -16.35 10.44 -12.28
N PHE A 220 -15.57 10.82 -13.30
CA PHE A 220 -15.60 12.20 -13.77
C PHE A 220 -16.93 12.57 -14.42
N ASP A 221 -17.67 11.62 -14.98
CA ASP A 221 -19.02 11.85 -15.51
C ASP A 221 -19.99 12.30 -14.41
N HIS A 222 -19.88 11.76 -13.20
CA HIS A 222 -20.64 12.25 -12.03
C HIS A 222 -20.32 13.73 -11.73
N VAL A 223 -19.05 14.13 -11.83
CA VAL A 223 -18.63 15.52 -11.59
C VAL A 223 -19.21 16.46 -12.65
N LEU A 224 -19.28 16.03 -13.90
CA LEU A 224 -19.84 16.81 -15.01
C LEU A 224 -21.37 16.90 -14.96
N GLU A 225 -22.04 15.80 -14.58
CA GLU A 225 -23.50 15.73 -14.50
C GLU A 225 -24.03 16.50 -13.28
N TYR A 226 -23.27 16.58 -12.19
CA TYR A 226 -23.66 17.24 -10.93
C TYR A 226 -22.64 18.31 -10.52
N PRO A 227 -22.45 19.37 -11.33
CA PRO A 227 -21.40 20.38 -11.11
C PRO A 227 -21.64 21.25 -9.87
N ASP A 228 -22.89 21.30 -9.37
CA ASP A 228 -23.26 22.08 -8.17
C ASP A 228 -22.92 21.36 -6.86
N LYS A 229 -22.43 20.11 -6.91
CA LYS A 229 -21.94 19.43 -5.72
C LYS A 229 -20.57 19.95 -5.30
N PRO A 230 -20.26 19.98 -4.00
CA PRO A 230 -19.03 20.56 -3.50
C PRO A 230 -17.83 19.59 -3.68
N TRP A 231 -17.55 19.25 -4.95
CA TRP A 231 -16.42 18.39 -5.31
C TRP A 231 -15.10 18.97 -4.83
N ASP A 232 -14.29 18.12 -4.21
CA ASP A 232 -12.93 18.44 -3.82
C ASP A 232 -11.95 18.06 -4.93
N PHE A 233 -11.28 19.02 -5.55
CA PHE A 233 -10.38 18.77 -6.67
C PHE A 233 -9.02 18.21 -6.26
N TYR A 234 -8.60 18.37 -5.01
CA TYR A 234 -7.48 17.62 -4.47
C TYR A 234 -7.84 16.13 -4.43
N GLY A 235 -8.97 15.77 -3.83
CA GLY A 235 -9.49 14.41 -3.79
C GLY A 235 -9.71 13.80 -5.19
N LEU A 236 -10.30 14.59 -6.14
CA LEU A 236 -10.46 14.16 -7.52
C LEU A 236 -9.11 13.90 -8.21
N SER A 237 -8.09 14.71 -7.93
CA SER A 237 -6.75 14.51 -8.49
C SER A 237 -6.09 13.21 -8.03
N GLU A 238 -6.45 12.68 -6.85
CA GLU A 238 -6.05 11.33 -6.38
C GLU A 238 -6.90 10.20 -6.96
N ASN A 239 -8.15 10.51 -7.38
CA ASN A 239 -9.13 9.48 -7.72
C ASN A 239 -8.66 8.62 -8.91
N PRO A 240 -8.69 7.26 -8.79
CA PRO A 240 -8.22 6.34 -9.83
C PRO A 240 -9.10 6.34 -11.10
N ASN A 241 -10.28 6.96 -11.09
CA ASN A 241 -11.12 7.11 -12.28
C ASN A 241 -10.85 8.41 -13.05
N ILE A 242 -10.03 9.31 -12.50
CA ILE A 242 -9.62 10.52 -13.21
C ILE A 242 -8.46 10.19 -14.14
N THR A 243 -8.68 10.33 -15.44
CA THR A 243 -7.66 10.12 -16.46
C THR A 243 -7.00 11.43 -16.87
N PHE A 244 -5.81 11.34 -17.47
CA PHE A 244 -5.14 12.54 -17.99
C PHE A 244 -5.96 13.25 -19.08
N ASP A 245 -6.74 12.52 -19.88
CA ASP A 245 -7.66 13.09 -20.87
C ASP A 245 -8.73 13.96 -20.23
N HIS A 246 -9.24 13.59 -19.04
CA HIS A 246 -10.19 14.43 -18.29
C HIS A 246 -9.53 15.77 -17.92
N VAL A 247 -8.29 15.74 -17.44
CA VAL A 247 -7.53 16.93 -17.07
C VAL A 247 -7.28 17.85 -18.27
N LEU A 248 -6.92 17.28 -19.43
CA LEU A 248 -6.67 18.04 -20.65
C LEU A 248 -7.93 18.67 -21.25
N LYS A 249 -9.08 17.96 -21.20
CA LYS A 249 -10.37 18.46 -21.71
C LYS A 249 -10.99 19.52 -20.81
N HIS A 250 -10.62 19.54 -19.53
CA HIS A 250 -11.17 20.47 -18.53
C HIS A 250 -10.07 21.21 -17.79
N PRO A 251 -9.24 22.01 -18.51
CA PRO A 251 -8.10 22.72 -17.94
C PRO A 251 -8.50 23.92 -17.05
N ASP A 252 -9.78 24.29 -17.08
CA ASP A 252 -10.40 25.32 -16.24
C ASP A 252 -10.69 24.85 -14.82
N LYS A 253 -10.65 23.55 -14.59
CA LYS A 253 -10.85 22.97 -13.26
C LYS A 253 -9.59 23.14 -12.41
N PRO A 254 -9.73 23.31 -11.07
CA PRO A 254 -8.60 23.55 -10.17
C PRO A 254 -7.88 22.25 -9.80
N TRP A 255 -7.34 21.55 -10.81
CA TRP A 255 -6.58 20.31 -10.62
C TRP A 255 -5.34 20.57 -9.76
N ASP A 256 -5.10 19.68 -8.81
CA ASP A 256 -3.86 19.65 -8.04
C ASP A 256 -2.79 18.85 -8.80
N TRP A 257 -1.75 19.54 -9.30
CA TRP A 257 -0.72 18.92 -10.13
C TRP A 257 0.30 18.13 -9.34
N GLU A 258 0.53 18.45 -8.06
CA GLU A 258 1.34 17.65 -7.16
C GLU A 258 0.69 16.26 -7.03
N VAL A 259 -0.57 16.24 -6.63
CA VAL A 259 -1.36 15.02 -6.45
C VAL A 259 -1.56 14.24 -7.76
N LEU A 260 -1.87 14.95 -8.87
CA LEU A 260 -1.97 14.34 -10.20
C LEU A 260 -0.69 13.61 -10.61
N SER A 261 0.48 14.15 -10.26
CA SER A 261 1.76 13.50 -10.59
C SER A 261 1.87 12.10 -10.00
N GLY A 262 1.26 11.86 -8.81
CA GLY A 262 1.16 10.55 -8.17
C GLY A 262 0.02 9.67 -8.68
N ASN A 263 -0.96 10.24 -9.42
CA ASN A 263 -2.16 9.50 -9.86
C ASN A 263 -1.82 8.30 -10.74
N PRO A 264 -2.44 7.10 -10.50
CA PRO A 264 -2.16 5.87 -11.22
C PRO A 264 -2.51 5.91 -12.72
N ASN A 265 -3.24 6.92 -13.20
CA ASN A 265 -3.53 7.09 -14.63
C ASN A 265 -2.52 8.02 -15.34
N ILE A 266 -1.60 8.62 -14.60
CA ILE A 266 -0.52 9.40 -15.21
C ILE A 266 0.60 8.45 -15.62
N ARG A 267 0.96 8.50 -16.90
CA ARG A 267 2.07 7.76 -17.52
C ARG A 267 3.19 8.70 -17.90
N PHE A 268 4.38 8.17 -18.08
CA PHE A 268 5.54 8.99 -18.42
C PHE A 268 5.42 9.68 -19.79
N GLU A 269 4.71 9.05 -20.74
CA GLU A 269 4.41 9.66 -22.04
C GLU A 269 3.63 10.96 -21.88
N HIS A 270 2.64 11.01 -20.97
CA HIS A 270 1.87 12.21 -20.65
C HIS A 270 2.80 13.34 -20.14
N VAL A 271 3.77 12.98 -19.29
CA VAL A 271 4.75 13.95 -18.77
C VAL A 271 5.64 14.49 -19.88
N LEU A 272 6.12 13.63 -20.80
CA LEU A 272 6.99 14.02 -21.91
C LEU A 272 6.27 14.91 -22.94
N GLU A 273 5.01 14.60 -23.25
CA GLU A 273 4.19 15.37 -24.20
C GLU A 273 3.78 16.74 -23.62
N HIS A 274 3.76 16.88 -22.29
CA HIS A 274 3.25 18.06 -21.59
C HIS A 274 4.23 18.59 -20.53
N LEU A 275 5.51 18.74 -20.91
CA LEU A 275 6.58 19.23 -20.02
C LEU A 275 6.36 20.68 -19.50
N ASN A 276 5.45 21.43 -20.11
CA ASN A 276 5.06 22.76 -19.68
C ASN A 276 4.07 22.77 -18.50
N LYS A 277 3.56 21.61 -18.08
CA LYS A 277 2.71 21.47 -16.90
C LYS A 277 3.57 21.42 -15.64
N PRO A 278 3.02 21.88 -14.49
CA PRO A 278 3.78 21.93 -13.23
C PRO A 278 3.83 20.57 -12.52
N TRP A 279 4.47 19.58 -13.20
CA TRP A 279 4.66 18.25 -12.65
C TRP A 279 5.49 18.29 -11.38
N ASP A 280 5.05 17.57 -10.35
CA ASP A 280 5.85 17.28 -9.17
C ASP A 280 6.72 16.03 -9.39
N TRP A 281 8.04 16.19 -9.35
CA TRP A 281 8.99 15.10 -9.62
C TRP A 281 9.18 14.14 -8.44
N ASN A 282 8.86 14.57 -7.21
CA ASN A 282 8.81 13.67 -6.06
C ASN A 282 7.65 12.68 -6.24
N GLU A 283 6.43 13.20 -6.50
CA GLU A 283 5.25 12.37 -6.75
C GLU A 283 5.39 11.51 -8.01
N LEU A 284 6.01 12.03 -9.08
CA LEU A 284 6.37 11.21 -10.25
C LEU A 284 7.34 10.07 -9.89
N SER A 285 8.28 10.31 -8.99
CA SER A 285 9.21 9.27 -8.51
C SER A 285 8.47 8.18 -7.72
N CYS A 286 7.40 8.51 -6.98
CA CYS A 286 6.49 7.55 -6.33
C CYS A 286 5.61 6.80 -7.32
N ASN A 287 5.20 7.44 -8.43
CA ASN A 287 4.16 6.95 -9.33
C ASN A 287 4.51 5.55 -9.89
N GLN A 288 3.57 4.59 -9.75
CA GLN A 288 3.79 3.19 -10.14
C GLN A 288 4.01 2.98 -11.66
N ASN A 289 3.53 3.90 -12.50
CA ASN A 289 3.70 3.86 -13.96
C ASN A 289 5.04 4.46 -14.41
N ILE A 290 5.75 5.14 -13.51
CA ILE A 290 7.10 5.61 -13.77
C ILE A 290 8.08 4.52 -13.33
N THR A 291 8.74 3.90 -14.29
CA THR A 291 9.67 2.79 -14.07
C THR A 291 11.11 3.27 -14.04
N PHE A 292 12.03 2.44 -13.54
CA PHE A 292 13.45 2.73 -13.63
C PHE A 292 13.96 2.86 -15.08
N ASP A 293 13.31 2.21 -16.06
CA ASP A 293 13.67 2.41 -17.48
C ASP A 293 13.40 3.86 -17.92
N HIS A 294 12.32 4.50 -17.42
CA HIS A 294 12.06 5.94 -17.63
C HIS A 294 13.14 6.80 -16.96
N VAL A 295 13.47 6.52 -15.70
CA VAL A 295 14.50 7.24 -14.95
C VAL A 295 15.86 7.16 -15.65
N LEU A 296 16.22 5.95 -16.13
CA LEU A 296 17.49 5.71 -16.83
C LEU A 296 17.53 6.34 -18.23
N ALA A 297 16.38 6.45 -18.92
CA ALA A 297 16.26 7.12 -20.21
C ALA A 297 16.40 8.64 -20.09
N TYR A 298 16.02 9.21 -18.94
CA TYR A 298 16.01 10.65 -18.68
C TYR A 298 16.68 10.99 -17.33
N PRO A 299 17.95 10.64 -17.12
CA PRO A 299 18.63 10.77 -15.84
C PRO A 299 18.84 12.22 -15.38
N ASP A 300 18.73 13.18 -16.30
CA ASP A 300 18.89 14.61 -16.03
C ASP A 300 17.60 15.27 -15.51
N LYS A 301 16.49 14.53 -15.43
CA LYS A 301 15.29 15.03 -14.79
C LYS A 301 15.47 15.06 -13.27
N PRO A 302 14.78 15.95 -12.56
CA PRO A 302 14.96 16.13 -11.13
C PRO A 302 14.24 15.04 -10.31
N TRP A 303 14.61 13.76 -10.59
CA TRP A 303 14.09 12.61 -9.88
C TRP A 303 14.45 12.66 -8.40
N ASP A 304 13.53 12.24 -7.54
CA ASP A 304 13.79 12.01 -6.14
C ASP A 304 14.39 10.61 -5.95
N TRP A 305 15.71 10.56 -5.72
CA TRP A 305 16.44 9.30 -5.58
C TRP A 305 16.22 8.63 -4.22
N GLU A 306 15.85 9.38 -3.17
CA GLU A 306 15.45 8.84 -1.88
C GLU A 306 14.16 8.04 -2.04
N VAL A 307 13.17 8.62 -2.71
CA VAL A 307 11.90 7.95 -3.04
C VAL A 307 12.12 6.75 -3.94
N LEU A 308 12.95 6.89 -4.98
CA LEU A 308 13.29 5.79 -5.89
C LEU A 308 13.97 4.62 -5.18
N SER A 309 14.69 4.84 -4.09
CA SER A 309 15.33 3.79 -3.28
C SER A 309 14.30 2.79 -2.71
N ARG A 310 13.09 3.25 -2.43
CA ARG A 310 11.99 2.43 -1.90
C ARG A 310 11.13 1.79 -2.99
N LYS A 311 11.36 2.17 -4.25
CA LYS A 311 10.57 1.70 -5.38
C LYS A 311 10.91 0.26 -5.76
N VAL A 312 9.91 -0.62 -5.74
CA VAL A 312 10.05 -2.00 -6.17
C VAL A 312 10.21 -2.08 -7.69
N ILE A 313 11.26 -2.75 -8.16
CA ILE A 313 11.45 -2.97 -9.59
C ILE A 313 10.47 -4.04 -10.08
N LYS A 314 9.48 -3.63 -10.87
CA LYS A 314 8.64 -4.54 -11.65
C LYS A 314 9.31 -4.71 -13.03
N PHE A 315 9.69 -5.94 -13.38
CA PHE A 315 10.22 -6.24 -14.71
C PHE A 315 9.04 -6.49 -15.68
N PRO A 316 8.78 -5.62 -16.69
CA PRO A 316 7.78 -5.92 -17.70
C PRO A 316 8.28 -7.06 -18.61
N GLN A 317 7.41 -8.03 -18.94
CA GLN A 317 7.71 -9.08 -19.93
C GLN A 317 7.95 -8.52 -21.35
N GLN A 318 7.68 -7.24 -21.62
CA GLN A 318 7.79 -6.54 -22.91
C GLN A 318 8.92 -5.51 -22.97
N ARG A 319 10.03 -5.77 -22.30
CA ARG A 319 11.15 -4.83 -22.17
C ARG A 319 11.74 -4.36 -23.50
N ILE A 320 11.79 -5.23 -24.53
CA ILE A 320 12.47 -4.95 -25.79
C ILE A 320 11.69 -3.94 -26.66
N GLU A 321 10.38 -4.10 -26.78
CA GLU A 321 9.52 -3.20 -27.57
C GLU A 321 9.45 -1.80 -26.95
N TYR A 322 9.45 -1.72 -25.62
CA TYR A 322 9.38 -0.47 -24.89
C TYR A 322 10.67 0.36 -24.98
N LEU A 323 11.84 -0.26 -24.89
CA LEU A 323 13.14 0.41 -25.08
C LEU A 323 13.32 0.91 -26.51
N ASP A 324 12.79 0.18 -27.51
CA ASP A 324 12.77 0.62 -28.91
C ASP A 324 11.87 1.84 -29.12
N LEU A 325 10.71 1.89 -28.46
CA LEU A 325 9.82 3.05 -28.47
C LEU A 325 10.48 4.30 -27.86
N LEU A 326 11.12 4.15 -26.68
CA LEU A 326 11.84 5.23 -26.00
C LEU A 326 13.02 5.75 -26.85
N SER A 327 13.71 4.87 -27.58
CA SER A 327 14.82 5.27 -28.46
C SER A 327 14.34 6.11 -29.65
N LYS A 328 13.09 5.91 -30.10
CA LYS A 328 12.46 6.69 -31.18
C LYS A 328 12.02 8.08 -30.70
N ILE A 329 11.58 8.19 -29.45
CA ILE A 329 11.16 9.47 -28.83
C ILE A 329 12.38 10.32 -28.46
N ASN A 330 13.48 9.70 -28.00
CA ASN A 330 14.71 10.39 -27.63
C ASN A 330 15.95 9.81 -28.34
N PRO A 331 16.19 10.18 -29.62
CA PRO A 331 17.29 9.63 -30.41
C PRO A 331 18.71 9.99 -29.90
N LYS A 332 18.83 10.88 -28.90
CA LYS A 332 20.11 11.27 -28.27
C LYS A 332 20.39 10.50 -26.98
N SER A 333 19.50 9.63 -26.51
CA SER A 333 19.72 8.87 -25.30
C SER A 333 20.77 7.76 -25.52
N SER A 334 21.59 7.51 -24.50
CA SER A 334 22.65 6.49 -24.51
C SER A 334 22.15 5.04 -24.64
N ILE A 335 20.84 4.83 -24.70
CA ILE A 335 20.17 3.52 -24.83
C ILE A 335 20.53 2.83 -26.14
N ARG A 336 20.90 3.57 -27.21
CA ARG A 336 21.34 3.01 -28.49
C ARG A 336 22.62 2.15 -28.42
N LYS A 337 23.37 2.22 -27.32
CA LYS A 337 24.63 1.46 -27.16
C LYS A 337 24.47 0.16 -26.35
N GLN A 338 23.27 -0.15 -25.87
CA GLN A 338 22.99 -1.33 -25.01
C GLN A 338 22.03 -2.35 -25.64
N LEU A 339 21.56 -2.10 -26.90
CA LEU A 339 20.91 -3.06 -27.79
C LEU A 339 21.95 -3.66 -28.75
#